data_3d00371eb4e04832193bf06c5b2a1ea5
#
_entry.id   3d00371eb4e04832193bf06c5b2a1ea5
#
_cell.length_a   1.000
_cell.length_b   1.000
_cell.length_c   1.000
_cell.angle_alpha   90.00
_cell.angle_beta   90.00
_cell.angle_gamma   90.00
#
_symmetry.space_group_name_H-M   'P 1'
#
loop_
_entity.id
_entity.type
_entity.pdbx_description
1 polymer ?
#
loop_
_entity_poly.entity_id
_entity_poly.type
_entity_poly.pdbx_seq_one_letter_code
_entity_poly.pdbx_strand_id
1 'polypeptide(L)'
;MKFRVDEITSVIEEEIRKYRTEVDLSEVGKVLEVGDGIARIYGLTGAMAGERLEFANGAQGQVFNLEESSVGAVVLGDYLGIKEGDEVRRTGELLSVPCGPALIGRVVDPLGRPLDGRGVIETPFRRPLEFKAPGIAERQPVTEPLQTGVKAIDSMIPIGRGQRELIIGDRKTGKTAVAIDAILNQRGADVICVYVAIGQKESTVVGLVDKLRENGALDYTIVISASAADPAPLQYIAPYAGAAMAEYFMYQEGKATLCVYDDLSKQAQSYRQLSLLLRRPPGREAYPGDVFYLHSRLLERSVKLREEFAVVPKNTPADSRDRSLAVKHPQGLAAPAEHRPDALVEQVGLQEDLAVGDRDD
;
A
#
# COMPACT_ATOMS: atom_id res chain seq x y z
N MET A 1 7.92 51.52 41.30
CA MET A 1 7.89 51.56 39.84
C MET A 1 6.48 51.26 39.40
N LYS A 2 5.78 52.21 38.81
CA LYS A 2 4.46 51.95 38.19
C LYS A 2 4.71 51.66 36.71
N PHE A 3 4.57 50.42 36.32
CA PHE A 3 4.58 50.06 34.91
C PHE A 3 3.31 50.66 34.26
N ARG A 4 3.49 51.39 33.16
CA ARG A 4 2.37 51.88 32.37
C ARG A 4 1.74 50.71 31.64
N VAL A 5 0.42 50.63 31.64
CA VAL A 5 -0.34 49.58 30.98
C VAL A 5 0.04 49.49 29.50
N ASP A 6 0.34 50.61 28.86
CA ASP A 6 0.76 50.72 27.48
C ASP A 6 2.11 50.03 27.17
N GLU A 7 3.04 50.05 28.13
CA GLU A 7 4.35 49.36 28.00
C GLU A 7 4.23 47.82 28.12
N ILE A 8 3.29 47.36 28.96
CA ILE A 8 2.99 45.93 29.08
C ILE A 8 2.28 45.42 27.80
N THR A 9 1.34 46.22 27.28
CA THR A 9 0.62 45.88 26.07
C THR A 9 1.58 45.79 24.85
N SER A 10 2.50 46.78 24.73
CA SER A 10 3.48 46.76 23.63
C SER A 10 4.47 45.60 23.71
N VAL A 11 4.91 45.22 24.92
CA VAL A 11 5.77 44.05 25.11
C VAL A 11 5.02 42.72 24.78
N ILE A 12 3.77 42.66 25.21
CA ILE A 12 2.92 41.48 24.89
C ILE A 12 2.65 41.40 23.38
N GLU A 13 2.38 42.53 22.72
CA GLU A 13 2.20 42.58 21.26
C GLU A 13 3.49 42.25 20.51
N GLU A 14 4.66 42.66 21.01
CA GLU A 14 5.94 42.34 20.43
C GLU A 14 6.30 40.86 20.63
N GLU A 15 6.01 40.30 21.81
CA GLU A 15 6.14 38.87 22.08
C GLU A 15 5.15 38.03 21.24
N ILE A 16 3.91 38.45 21.10
CA ILE A 16 2.92 37.83 20.19
C ILE A 16 3.37 37.93 18.73
N ARG A 17 3.99 39.03 18.30
CA ARG A 17 4.57 39.14 16.96
C ARG A 17 5.81 38.26 16.77
N LYS A 18 6.65 38.08 17.77
CA LYS A 18 7.77 37.15 17.73
C LYS A 18 7.30 35.70 17.74
N TYR A 19 6.17 35.40 18.40
CA TYR A 19 5.52 34.08 18.35
C TYR A 19 4.78 33.83 17.02
N ARG A 20 4.51 34.87 16.24
CA ARG A 20 4.13 34.74 14.83
C ARG A 20 5.36 34.64 13.93
N THR A 21 6.28 33.78 14.24
CA THR A 21 6.97 33.05 13.18
C THR A 21 5.85 32.23 12.57
N GLU A 22 5.42 32.60 11.37
CA GLU A 22 4.44 31.85 10.61
C GLU A 22 5.01 30.45 10.41
N VAL A 23 4.73 29.57 11.36
CA VAL A 23 4.79 28.14 11.10
C VAL A 23 3.74 27.96 10.03
N ASP A 24 4.17 27.64 8.82
CA ASP A 24 3.25 27.34 7.74
C ASP A 24 2.39 26.15 8.18
N LEU A 25 1.20 26.44 8.70
CA LEU A 25 0.25 25.44 9.21
C LEU A 25 -0.20 24.48 8.11
N SER A 26 0.13 24.76 6.85
CA SER A 26 -0.10 23.85 5.75
C SER A 26 0.93 22.71 5.71
N GLU A 27 2.16 22.94 6.18
CA GLU A 27 3.28 22.00 6.10
C GLU A 27 3.62 21.34 7.44
N VAL A 28 3.34 22.02 8.55
CA VAL A 28 3.64 21.56 9.92
C VAL A 28 2.40 21.63 10.79
N GLY A 29 2.08 20.52 11.43
CA GLY A 29 0.99 20.41 12.40
C GLY A 29 1.50 20.08 13.80
N LYS A 30 0.59 20.08 14.76
CA LYS A 30 0.84 19.70 16.15
C LYS A 30 -0.09 18.58 16.59
N VAL A 31 0.45 17.59 17.28
CA VAL A 31 -0.32 16.50 17.87
C VAL A 31 -1.25 17.07 18.94
N LEU A 32 -2.55 16.84 18.78
CA LEU A 32 -3.58 17.17 19.76
C LEU A 32 -3.83 16.04 20.73
N GLU A 33 -3.82 14.81 20.20
CA GLU A 33 -4.14 13.59 20.92
C GLU A 33 -3.41 12.42 20.25
N VAL A 34 -2.84 11.52 21.02
CA VAL A 34 -2.22 10.30 20.51
C VAL A 34 -2.57 9.13 21.43
N GLY A 35 -2.89 7.99 20.82
CA GLY A 35 -3.20 6.75 21.54
C GLY A 35 -3.55 5.62 20.58
N ASP A 36 -3.23 4.40 20.96
CA ASP A 36 -3.58 3.17 20.24
C ASP A 36 -3.18 3.16 18.74
N GLY A 37 -2.07 3.83 18.42
CA GLY A 37 -1.57 3.92 17.05
C GLY A 37 -2.29 4.95 16.17
N ILE A 38 -3.05 5.86 16.78
CA ILE A 38 -3.72 6.98 16.10
C ILE A 38 -3.26 8.30 16.68
N ALA A 39 -3.09 9.30 15.82
CA ALA A 39 -2.83 10.68 16.22
C ALA A 39 -3.87 11.61 15.59
N ARG A 40 -4.38 12.56 16.37
CA ARG A 40 -5.10 13.72 15.88
C ARG A 40 -4.17 14.91 15.84
N ILE A 41 -4.11 15.58 14.72
CA ILE A 41 -3.11 16.60 14.43
C ILE A 41 -3.85 17.89 14.04
N TYR A 42 -3.52 18.99 14.70
CA TYR A 42 -3.99 20.31 14.34
C TYR A 42 -3.11 20.91 13.23
N GLY A 43 -3.71 21.59 12.28
CA GLY A 43 -3.01 22.11 11.11
C GLY A 43 -2.98 21.12 9.97
N LEU A 44 -1.92 21.12 9.16
CA LEU A 44 -1.75 20.29 7.97
C LEU A 44 -2.90 20.48 6.96
N THR A 45 -3.38 21.71 6.78
CA THR A 45 -4.55 22.03 5.94
C THR A 45 -4.35 21.66 4.47
N GLY A 46 -3.09 21.54 4.01
CA GLY A 46 -2.74 21.07 2.68
C GLY A 46 -2.58 19.56 2.54
N ALA A 47 -2.81 18.77 3.61
CA ALA A 47 -2.58 17.33 3.58
C ALA A 47 -3.56 16.58 2.67
N MET A 48 -3.09 15.53 2.03
CA MET A 48 -3.88 14.63 1.19
C MET A 48 -4.21 13.33 1.92
N ALA A 49 -5.36 12.74 1.62
CA ALA A 49 -5.67 11.39 2.11
C ALA A 49 -4.63 10.39 1.61
N GLY A 50 -4.11 9.54 2.51
CA GLY A 50 -3.04 8.59 2.19
C GLY A 50 -1.63 9.18 2.19
N GLU A 51 -1.47 10.47 2.45
CA GLU A 51 -0.16 11.12 2.51
C GLU A 51 0.68 10.59 3.69
N ARG A 52 1.97 10.46 3.47
CA ARG A 52 2.95 10.10 4.49
C ARG A 52 3.24 11.31 5.39
N LEU A 53 3.22 11.09 6.68
CA LEU A 53 3.60 12.06 7.71
C LEU A 53 4.86 11.60 8.42
N GLU A 54 5.63 12.58 8.93
CA GLU A 54 6.81 12.35 9.76
C GLU A 54 6.62 13.02 11.11
N PHE A 55 6.69 12.20 12.17
CA PHE A 55 6.64 12.67 13.56
C PHE A 55 8.03 13.06 14.07
N ALA A 56 8.08 13.94 15.06
CA ALA A 56 9.34 14.43 15.65
C ALA A 56 10.26 13.32 16.19
N ASN A 57 9.70 12.17 16.61
CA ASN A 57 10.45 10.99 17.05
C ASN A 57 10.95 10.10 15.91
N GLY A 58 10.73 10.48 14.63
CA GLY A 58 11.07 9.69 13.45
C GLY A 58 10.07 8.60 13.09
N ALA A 59 8.96 8.47 13.81
CA ALA A 59 7.88 7.58 13.41
C ALA A 59 7.20 8.09 12.13
N GLN A 60 6.77 7.17 11.28
CA GLN A 60 5.98 7.49 10.11
C GLN A 60 4.49 7.39 10.42
N GLY A 61 3.71 8.21 9.75
CA GLY A 61 2.26 8.13 9.78
C GLY A 61 1.65 8.18 8.41
N GLN A 62 0.36 7.90 8.34
CA GLN A 62 -0.44 8.06 7.14
C GLN A 62 -1.70 8.86 7.47
N VAL A 63 -2.00 9.87 6.65
CA VAL A 63 -3.25 10.63 6.74
C VAL A 63 -4.42 9.71 6.43
N PHE A 64 -5.39 9.66 7.34
CA PHE A 64 -6.54 8.75 7.25
C PHE A 64 -7.89 9.49 7.19
N ASN A 65 -8.05 10.53 8.01
CA ASN A 65 -9.21 11.41 8.01
C ASN A 65 -8.78 12.85 7.82
N LEU A 66 -9.50 13.56 6.95
CA LEU A 66 -9.38 15.00 6.80
C LEU A 66 -10.63 15.65 7.39
N GLU A 67 -10.45 16.47 8.42
CA GLU A 67 -11.48 17.25 9.07
C GLU A 67 -11.21 18.74 8.83
N GLU A 68 -12.16 19.59 9.13
CA GLU A 68 -12.05 21.05 8.86
C GLU A 68 -10.83 21.72 9.54
N SER A 69 -10.52 21.31 10.76
CA SER A 69 -9.44 21.91 11.58
C SER A 69 -8.40 20.93 12.05
N SER A 70 -8.56 19.65 11.77
CA SER A 70 -7.66 18.59 12.22
C SER A 70 -7.49 17.48 11.18
N VAL A 71 -6.41 16.75 11.32
CA VAL A 71 -6.12 15.55 10.51
C VAL A 71 -6.05 14.36 11.44
N GLY A 72 -6.80 13.31 11.14
CA GLY A 72 -6.66 12.00 11.77
C GLY A 72 -5.63 11.17 11.02
N ALA A 73 -4.57 10.78 11.70
CA ALA A 73 -3.50 9.96 11.12
C ALA A 73 -3.33 8.65 11.87
N VAL A 74 -2.93 7.61 11.16
CA VAL A 74 -2.48 6.34 11.74
C VAL A 74 -0.96 6.37 11.86
N VAL A 75 -0.43 5.93 13.00
CA VAL A 75 1.02 5.88 13.26
C VAL A 75 1.55 4.49 12.89
N LEU A 76 2.55 4.44 12.03
CA LEU A 76 3.09 3.21 11.46
C LEU A 76 4.37 2.78 12.21
N GLY A 77 4.20 2.34 13.44
CA GLY A 77 5.29 1.90 14.30
C GLY A 77 5.07 2.26 15.77
N ASP A 78 6.17 2.55 16.45
CA ASP A 78 6.13 2.91 17.87
C ASP A 78 5.56 4.32 18.06
N TYR A 79 4.40 4.40 18.69
CA TYR A 79 3.72 5.65 19.02
C TYR A 79 3.93 6.09 20.47
N LEU A 80 4.55 5.24 21.31
CA LEU A 80 4.70 5.51 22.75
C LEU A 80 5.60 6.74 23.04
N GLY A 81 6.49 7.06 22.11
CA GLY A 81 7.36 8.23 22.21
C GLY A 81 6.74 9.54 21.74
N ILE A 82 5.53 9.53 21.15
CA ILE A 82 4.85 10.72 20.65
C ILE A 82 4.03 11.34 21.78
N LYS A 83 4.08 12.67 21.90
CA LYS A 83 3.38 13.44 22.94
C LYS A 83 2.47 14.51 22.33
N GLU A 84 1.48 14.93 23.10
CA GLU A 84 0.69 16.12 22.77
C GLU A 84 1.60 17.35 22.63
N GLY A 85 1.37 18.13 21.59
CA GLY A 85 2.16 19.30 21.23
C GLY A 85 3.38 19.01 20.35
N ASP A 86 3.75 17.74 20.12
CA ASP A 86 4.84 17.39 19.21
C ASP A 86 4.54 17.83 17.78
N GLU A 87 5.60 18.19 17.07
CA GLU A 87 5.50 18.58 15.67
C GLU A 87 5.35 17.36 14.76
N VAL A 88 4.49 17.52 13.75
CA VAL A 88 4.30 16.56 12.67
C VAL A 88 4.44 17.29 11.35
N ARG A 89 5.22 16.73 10.43
CA ARG A 89 5.45 17.29 9.11
C ARG A 89 4.79 16.43 8.03
N ARG A 90 4.16 17.09 7.09
CA ARG A 90 3.72 16.44 5.86
C ARG A 90 4.90 16.29 4.90
N THR A 91 4.82 15.27 4.06
CA THR A 91 5.89 15.00 3.07
C THR A 91 5.49 15.40 1.66
N GLY A 92 4.22 15.67 1.40
CA GLY A 92 3.71 15.88 0.04
C GLY A 92 3.64 14.61 -0.81
N GLU A 93 4.00 13.46 -0.23
CA GLU A 93 4.07 12.17 -0.93
C GLU A 93 3.11 11.16 -0.33
N LEU A 94 2.52 10.32 -1.17
CA LEU A 94 1.73 9.18 -0.70
C LEU A 94 2.63 8.16 0.01
N LEU A 95 2.06 7.47 1.01
CA LEU A 95 2.77 6.39 1.68
C LEU A 95 3.19 5.33 0.68
N SER A 96 4.49 5.04 0.63
CA SER A 96 5.11 4.12 -0.32
C SER A 96 6.01 3.11 0.37
N VAL A 97 6.19 1.96 -0.26
CA VAL A 97 7.06 0.88 0.21
C VAL A 97 8.20 0.60 -0.76
N PRO A 98 9.36 0.15 -0.27
CA PRO A 98 10.42 -0.33 -1.14
C PRO A 98 9.93 -1.55 -1.92
N CYS A 99 10.40 -1.70 -3.14
CA CYS A 99 10.08 -2.82 -4.02
C CYS A 99 11.30 -3.21 -4.86
N GLY A 100 11.17 -4.29 -5.61
CA GLY A 100 12.23 -4.74 -6.53
C GLY A 100 12.93 -6.03 -6.11
N PRO A 101 13.90 -6.51 -6.92
CA PRO A 101 14.54 -7.81 -6.75
C PRO A 101 15.26 -8.01 -5.41
N ALA A 102 15.72 -6.92 -4.78
CA ALA A 102 16.38 -6.98 -3.47
C ALA A 102 15.48 -7.52 -2.33
N LEU A 103 14.16 -7.57 -2.54
CA LEU A 103 13.20 -8.11 -1.58
C LEU A 103 12.96 -9.61 -1.74
N ILE A 104 13.35 -10.21 -2.86
CA ILE A 104 13.19 -11.66 -3.08
C ILE A 104 14.01 -12.41 -2.05
N GLY A 105 13.41 -13.43 -1.42
CA GLY A 105 14.04 -14.23 -0.39
C GLY A 105 14.11 -13.56 0.98
N ARG A 106 13.51 -12.38 1.16
CA ARG A 106 13.53 -11.64 2.40
C ARG A 106 12.20 -11.76 3.16
N VAL A 107 12.32 -11.62 4.48
CA VAL A 107 11.17 -11.47 5.38
C VAL A 107 11.17 -10.02 5.88
N VAL A 108 10.09 -9.30 5.60
CA VAL A 108 9.98 -7.87 5.88
C VAL A 108 8.68 -7.54 6.62
N ASP A 109 8.66 -6.39 7.27
CA ASP A 109 7.42 -5.81 7.78
C ASP A 109 6.64 -5.09 6.65
N PRO A 110 5.42 -4.60 6.91
CA PRO A 110 4.62 -3.90 5.91
C PRO A 110 5.22 -2.59 5.37
N LEU A 111 6.23 -2.03 6.01
CA LEU A 111 6.99 -0.87 5.53
C LEU A 111 8.25 -1.26 4.76
N GLY A 112 8.50 -2.57 4.60
CA GLY A 112 9.69 -3.12 3.93
C GLY A 112 10.94 -3.16 4.80
N ARG A 113 10.81 -2.99 6.12
CA ARG A 113 11.95 -3.15 7.05
C ARG A 113 12.24 -4.63 7.25
N PRO A 114 13.53 -5.05 7.22
CA PRO A 114 13.89 -6.46 7.33
C PRO A 114 13.62 -7.00 8.73
N LEU A 115 13.01 -8.19 8.78
CA LEU A 115 12.76 -8.97 10.00
C LEU A 115 13.65 -10.23 10.09
N ASP A 116 14.38 -10.54 9.03
CA ASP A 116 15.17 -11.77 8.87
C ASP A 116 16.62 -11.68 9.39
N GLY A 117 17.00 -10.56 9.99
CA GLY A 117 18.35 -10.31 10.50
C GLY A 117 19.46 -10.22 9.44
N ARG A 118 19.10 -10.17 8.14
CA ARG A 118 20.05 -10.20 7.02
C ARG A 118 20.50 -8.79 6.56
N GLY A 119 20.34 -7.77 7.43
CA GLY A 119 20.74 -6.40 7.15
C GLY A 119 19.73 -5.62 6.32
N VAL A 120 20.03 -4.34 6.13
CA VAL A 120 19.18 -3.38 5.42
C VAL A 120 18.98 -3.79 3.96
N ILE A 121 17.80 -3.55 3.43
CA ILE A 121 17.45 -3.79 2.03
C ILE A 121 17.60 -2.47 1.28
N GLU A 122 18.61 -2.39 0.44
CA GLU A 122 18.84 -1.23 -0.42
C GLU A 122 18.15 -1.45 -1.76
N THR A 123 17.24 -0.58 -2.12
CA THR A 123 16.57 -0.56 -3.40
C THR A 123 16.22 0.87 -3.78
N PRO A 124 16.45 1.28 -5.03
CA PRO A 124 16.07 2.60 -5.52
C PRO A 124 14.56 2.67 -5.84
N PHE A 125 13.88 1.53 -5.87
CA PHE A 125 12.49 1.46 -6.30
C PHE A 125 11.53 1.56 -5.12
N ARG A 126 10.50 2.40 -5.28
CA ARG A 126 9.40 2.53 -4.32
C ARG A 126 8.08 2.58 -5.07
N ARG A 127 7.03 2.05 -4.46
CA ARG A 127 5.66 2.14 -5.00
C ARG A 127 4.69 2.60 -3.91
N PRO A 128 3.71 3.44 -4.26
CA PRO A 128 2.66 3.82 -3.33
C PRO A 128 1.86 2.57 -2.91
N LEU A 129 1.44 2.53 -1.64
CA LEU A 129 0.62 1.43 -1.12
C LEU A 129 -0.73 1.38 -1.82
N GLU A 130 -1.35 2.53 -1.97
CA GLU A 130 -2.65 2.64 -2.62
C GLU A 130 -2.45 3.07 -4.06
N PHE A 131 -2.87 2.19 -4.95
CA PHE A 131 -2.81 2.39 -6.38
C PHE A 131 -4.15 2.01 -7.01
N LYS A 132 -4.62 2.82 -7.93
CA LYS A 132 -5.87 2.53 -8.64
C LYS A 132 -5.65 1.33 -9.56
N ALA A 133 -6.50 0.31 -9.39
CA ALA A 133 -6.46 -0.86 -10.27
C ALA A 133 -6.69 -0.46 -11.74
N PRO A 134 -6.06 -1.18 -12.69
CA PRO A 134 -6.26 -0.96 -14.11
C PRO A 134 -7.73 -1.03 -14.53
N GLY A 135 -8.12 -0.15 -15.43
CA GLY A 135 -9.47 -0.08 -15.99
C GLY A 135 -9.79 -1.25 -16.93
N ILE A 136 -11.05 -1.30 -17.40
CA ILE A 136 -11.51 -2.37 -18.30
C ILE A 136 -10.72 -2.38 -19.61
N ALA A 137 -10.37 -1.20 -20.14
CA ALA A 137 -9.64 -1.08 -21.40
C ALA A 137 -8.22 -1.66 -21.34
N GLU A 138 -7.62 -1.72 -20.15
CA GLU A 138 -6.25 -2.20 -19.92
C GLU A 138 -6.18 -3.70 -19.63
N ARG A 139 -7.33 -4.33 -19.41
CA ARG A 139 -7.44 -5.76 -19.05
C ARG A 139 -7.62 -6.63 -20.28
N GLN A 140 -7.11 -7.84 -20.19
CA GLN A 140 -7.46 -8.94 -21.12
C GLN A 140 -8.08 -10.10 -20.35
N PRO A 141 -8.82 -10.99 -21.04
CA PRO A 141 -9.35 -12.21 -20.43
C PRO A 141 -8.26 -13.08 -19.84
N VAL A 142 -8.59 -13.76 -18.74
CA VAL A 142 -7.70 -14.76 -18.12
C VAL A 142 -7.71 -16.02 -18.97
N THR A 143 -6.58 -16.34 -19.59
CA THR A 143 -6.43 -17.46 -20.53
C THR A 143 -5.32 -18.42 -20.14
N GLU A 144 -4.45 -18.05 -19.18
CA GLU A 144 -3.32 -18.86 -18.76
C GLU A 144 -3.57 -19.42 -17.37
N PRO A 145 -3.47 -20.75 -17.17
CA PRO A 145 -3.64 -21.36 -15.87
C PRO A 145 -2.45 -21.08 -14.95
N LEU A 146 -2.75 -20.88 -13.66
CA LEU A 146 -1.78 -20.96 -12.58
C LEU A 146 -1.79 -22.39 -12.04
N GLN A 147 -0.70 -23.11 -12.19
CA GLN A 147 -0.60 -24.49 -11.70
C GLN A 147 -0.37 -24.47 -10.18
N THR A 148 -1.36 -24.91 -9.41
CA THR A 148 -1.27 -24.96 -7.93
C THR A 148 -0.55 -26.21 -7.43
N GLY A 149 -0.44 -27.26 -8.26
CA GLY A 149 0.06 -28.57 -7.88
C GLY A 149 -0.96 -29.43 -7.13
N VAL A 150 -2.14 -28.90 -6.83
CA VAL A 150 -3.26 -29.61 -6.22
C VAL A 150 -4.15 -30.18 -7.31
N LYS A 151 -4.09 -31.49 -7.55
CA LYS A 151 -4.80 -32.15 -8.66
C LYS A 151 -6.30 -31.78 -8.75
N ALA A 152 -6.98 -31.70 -7.61
CA ALA A 152 -8.40 -31.37 -7.57
C ALA A 152 -8.69 -29.94 -8.06
N ILE A 153 -7.81 -28.98 -7.75
CA ILE A 153 -7.94 -27.61 -8.20
C ILE A 153 -7.59 -27.53 -9.68
N ASP A 154 -6.40 -27.99 -10.05
CA ASP A 154 -5.86 -27.81 -11.41
C ASP A 154 -6.69 -28.54 -12.48
N SER A 155 -7.38 -29.64 -12.13
CA SER A 155 -8.19 -30.41 -13.08
C SER A 155 -9.66 -30.03 -13.14
N MET A 156 -10.25 -29.55 -12.03
CA MET A 156 -11.71 -29.30 -11.97
C MET A 156 -12.08 -27.82 -11.91
N ILE A 157 -11.28 -27.01 -11.21
CA ILE A 157 -11.53 -25.59 -10.99
C ILE A 157 -10.24 -24.79 -11.13
N PRO A 158 -9.57 -24.84 -12.31
CA PRO A 158 -8.25 -24.23 -12.47
C PRO A 158 -8.29 -22.73 -12.18
N ILE A 159 -7.25 -22.25 -11.51
CA ILE A 159 -7.03 -20.83 -11.22
C ILE A 159 -6.23 -20.25 -12.38
N GLY A 160 -6.60 -19.05 -12.84
CA GLY A 160 -5.91 -18.38 -13.93
C GLY A 160 -5.00 -17.24 -13.43
N ARG A 161 -3.96 -16.94 -14.20
CA ARG A 161 -3.08 -15.79 -13.95
C ARG A 161 -3.86 -14.48 -14.16
N GLY A 162 -4.00 -13.69 -13.11
CA GLY A 162 -4.85 -12.49 -13.05
C GLY A 162 -6.19 -12.73 -12.35
N GLN A 163 -6.48 -13.97 -11.94
CA GLN A 163 -7.69 -14.34 -11.19
C GLN A 163 -7.52 -14.06 -9.69
N ARG A 164 -8.65 -13.99 -9.02
CA ARG A 164 -8.79 -13.92 -7.56
C ARG A 164 -9.49 -15.18 -7.08
N GLU A 165 -8.94 -15.81 -6.05
CA GLU A 165 -9.49 -17.03 -5.47
C GLU A 165 -9.62 -16.87 -3.95
N LEU A 166 -10.74 -17.31 -3.39
CA LEU A 166 -10.98 -17.33 -1.96
C LEU A 166 -10.84 -18.75 -1.42
N ILE A 167 -9.91 -18.93 -0.48
CA ILE A 167 -9.80 -20.16 0.30
C ILE A 167 -10.52 -19.94 1.62
N ILE A 168 -11.70 -20.54 1.79
CA ILE A 168 -12.53 -20.41 2.99
C ILE A 168 -12.66 -21.74 3.72
N GLY A 169 -12.72 -21.70 5.05
CA GLY A 169 -12.90 -22.88 5.90
C GLY A 169 -12.59 -22.56 7.35
N ASP A 170 -12.92 -23.50 8.23
CA ASP A 170 -12.67 -23.39 9.66
C ASP A 170 -11.17 -23.40 10.01
N ARG A 171 -10.86 -23.16 11.28
CA ARG A 171 -9.48 -23.24 11.77
C ARG A 171 -8.94 -24.66 11.58
N LYS A 172 -7.67 -24.78 11.17
CA LYS A 172 -6.92 -26.05 10.97
C LYS A 172 -7.50 -26.95 9.87
N THR A 173 -8.25 -26.42 8.91
CA THR A 173 -8.79 -27.18 7.76
C THR A 173 -7.81 -27.27 6.58
N GLY A 174 -6.62 -26.70 6.70
CA GLY A 174 -5.59 -26.78 5.64
C GLY A 174 -5.55 -25.58 4.68
N LYS A 175 -6.24 -24.47 4.96
CA LYS A 175 -6.22 -23.27 4.09
C LYS A 175 -4.80 -22.80 3.76
N THR A 176 -3.99 -22.60 4.77
CA THR A 176 -2.58 -22.18 4.63
C THR A 176 -1.76 -23.25 3.89
N ALA A 177 -2.06 -24.53 4.08
CA ALA A 177 -1.35 -25.60 3.38
C ALA A 177 -1.57 -25.53 1.86
N VAL A 178 -2.82 -25.34 1.41
CA VAL A 178 -3.14 -25.16 -0.02
C VAL A 178 -2.40 -23.95 -0.60
N ALA A 179 -2.37 -22.84 0.11
CA ALA A 179 -1.67 -21.64 -0.33
C ALA A 179 -0.15 -21.84 -0.43
N ILE A 180 0.45 -22.54 0.55
CA ILE A 180 1.88 -22.86 0.54
C ILE A 180 2.20 -23.84 -0.60
N ASP A 181 1.39 -24.87 -0.80
CA ASP A 181 1.61 -25.84 -1.88
C ASP A 181 1.53 -25.16 -3.25
N ALA A 182 0.61 -24.19 -3.42
CA ALA A 182 0.56 -23.37 -4.63
C ALA A 182 1.86 -22.55 -4.83
N ILE A 183 2.44 -21.98 -3.77
CA ILE A 183 3.74 -21.28 -3.84
C ILE A 183 4.85 -22.26 -4.21
N LEU A 184 4.94 -23.40 -3.53
CA LEU A 184 5.98 -24.41 -3.78
C LEU A 184 5.96 -24.90 -5.24
N ASN A 185 4.79 -24.98 -5.83
CA ASN A 185 4.61 -25.44 -7.21
C ASN A 185 5.01 -24.39 -8.27
N GLN A 186 5.29 -23.13 -7.87
CA GLN A 186 5.76 -22.10 -8.82
C GLN A 186 7.26 -22.22 -9.15
N ARG A 187 7.95 -23.21 -8.63
CA ARG A 187 9.37 -23.43 -8.94
C ARG A 187 9.59 -23.57 -10.45
N GLY A 188 10.37 -22.67 -11.03
CA GLY A 188 10.66 -22.65 -12.47
C GLY A 188 9.53 -22.14 -13.37
N ALA A 189 8.44 -21.62 -12.79
CA ALA A 189 7.30 -21.10 -13.53
C ALA A 189 7.39 -19.59 -13.87
N ASP A 190 8.51 -18.94 -13.58
CA ASP A 190 8.73 -17.48 -13.72
C ASP A 190 7.63 -16.63 -13.03
N VAL A 191 7.20 -17.10 -11.86
CA VAL A 191 6.21 -16.43 -11.02
C VAL A 191 6.88 -15.97 -9.74
N ILE A 192 6.76 -14.68 -9.43
CA ILE A 192 7.20 -14.13 -8.15
C ILE A 192 6.05 -14.27 -7.14
N CYS A 193 6.34 -14.91 -6.01
CA CYS A 193 5.35 -15.10 -4.96
C CYS A 193 5.50 -14.05 -3.86
N VAL A 194 4.38 -13.59 -3.32
CA VAL A 194 4.33 -12.69 -2.16
C VAL A 194 3.38 -13.30 -1.14
N TYR A 195 3.92 -13.70 -0.02
CA TYR A 195 3.11 -14.20 1.09
C TYR A 195 2.97 -13.12 2.17
N VAL A 196 1.75 -12.77 2.49
CA VAL A 196 1.43 -11.74 3.48
C VAL A 196 0.76 -12.38 4.69
N ALA A 197 1.50 -12.51 5.78
CA ALA A 197 1.02 -12.96 7.08
C ALA A 197 0.41 -11.78 7.85
N ILE A 198 -0.88 -11.86 8.18
CA ILE A 198 -1.61 -10.77 8.82
C ILE A 198 -2.16 -11.24 10.17
N GLY A 199 -1.69 -10.62 11.26
CA GLY A 199 -2.14 -10.94 12.61
C GLY A 199 -1.84 -12.38 13.04
N GLN A 200 -0.83 -13.01 12.45
CA GLN A 200 -0.37 -14.35 12.81
C GLN A 200 0.65 -14.29 13.95
N LYS A 201 0.82 -15.41 14.65
CA LYS A 201 1.90 -15.55 15.64
C LYS A 201 3.24 -15.65 14.92
N GLU A 202 4.26 -15.00 15.44
CA GLU A 202 5.62 -15.03 14.87
C GLU A 202 6.14 -16.47 14.70
N SER A 203 5.91 -17.36 15.67
CA SER A 203 6.28 -18.77 15.57
C SER A 203 5.66 -19.50 14.38
N THR A 204 4.45 -19.11 13.98
CA THR A 204 3.78 -19.65 12.78
C THR A 204 4.47 -19.16 11.51
N VAL A 205 4.82 -17.88 11.47
CA VAL A 205 5.54 -17.28 10.34
C VAL A 205 6.92 -17.87 10.19
N VAL A 206 7.66 -18.06 11.30
CA VAL A 206 8.97 -18.71 11.28
C VAL A 206 8.88 -20.13 10.68
N GLY A 207 7.94 -20.96 11.15
CA GLY A 207 7.76 -22.30 10.61
C GLY A 207 7.39 -22.32 9.12
N LEU A 208 6.64 -21.30 8.65
CA LEU A 208 6.33 -21.12 7.24
C LEU A 208 7.58 -20.76 6.44
N VAL A 209 8.37 -19.80 6.92
CA VAL A 209 9.62 -19.38 6.27
C VAL A 209 10.61 -20.53 6.18
N ASP A 210 10.72 -21.36 7.23
CA ASP A 210 11.56 -22.55 7.21
C ASP A 210 11.09 -23.56 6.17
N LYS A 211 9.77 -23.82 6.08
CA LYS A 211 9.21 -24.69 5.05
C LYS A 211 9.49 -24.17 3.63
N LEU A 212 9.36 -22.87 3.38
CA LEU A 212 9.69 -22.27 2.09
C LEU A 212 11.20 -22.40 1.78
N ARG A 213 12.05 -22.19 2.79
CA ARG A 213 13.50 -22.30 2.66
C ARG A 213 13.93 -23.73 2.34
N GLU A 214 13.44 -24.71 3.10
CA GLU A 214 13.77 -26.14 2.91
C GLU A 214 13.39 -26.64 1.51
N ASN A 215 12.35 -26.07 0.92
CA ASN A 215 11.90 -26.41 -0.42
C ASN A 215 12.47 -25.49 -1.52
N GLY A 216 13.39 -24.56 -1.19
CA GLY A 216 13.99 -23.63 -2.15
C GLY A 216 12.99 -22.60 -2.73
N ALA A 217 11.84 -22.39 -2.07
CA ALA A 217 10.82 -21.49 -2.55
C ALA A 217 11.08 -20.02 -2.16
N LEU A 218 11.99 -19.76 -1.23
CA LEU A 218 12.42 -18.39 -0.91
C LEU A 218 13.12 -17.72 -2.08
N ASP A 219 13.72 -18.45 -3.01
CA ASP A 219 14.45 -17.91 -4.14
C ASP A 219 13.55 -17.10 -5.11
N TYR A 220 12.23 -17.24 -4.97
CA TYR A 220 11.24 -16.51 -5.76
C TYR A 220 10.06 -15.97 -4.90
N THR A 221 10.23 -15.95 -3.57
CA THR A 221 9.16 -15.53 -2.65
C THR A 221 9.61 -14.38 -1.77
N ILE A 222 8.73 -13.39 -1.60
CA ILE A 222 8.83 -12.32 -0.61
C ILE A 222 7.83 -12.65 0.52
N VAL A 223 8.27 -12.59 1.77
CA VAL A 223 7.40 -12.78 2.93
C VAL A 223 7.22 -11.46 3.65
N ILE A 224 5.96 -11.04 3.83
CA ILE A 224 5.60 -9.85 4.61
C ILE A 224 4.90 -10.32 5.87
N SER A 225 5.36 -9.86 7.02
CA SER A 225 4.79 -10.22 8.31
C SER A 225 4.32 -8.98 9.07
N ALA A 226 3.02 -8.94 9.37
CA ALA A 226 2.43 -8.09 10.39
C ALA A 226 1.91 -9.02 11.48
N SER A 227 2.66 -9.16 12.57
CA SER A 227 2.36 -10.13 13.62
C SER A 227 1.12 -9.73 14.43
N ALA A 228 0.62 -10.66 15.24
CA ALA A 228 -0.48 -10.36 16.15
C ALA A 228 -0.10 -9.38 17.28
N ALA A 229 1.19 -9.17 17.51
CA ALA A 229 1.73 -8.22 18.48
C ALA A 229 1.91 -6.82 17.88
N ASP A 230 1.93 -6.71 16.55
CA ASP A 230 2.10 -5.43 15.87
C ASP A 230 0.83 -4.56 15.99
N PRO A 231 1.00 -3.23 16.02
CA PRO A 231 -0.12 -2.30 16.02
C PRO A 231 -1.08 -2.52 14.84
N ALA A 232 -2.37 -2.27 15.07
CA ALA A 232 -3.41 -2.43 14.06
C ALA A 232 -3.12 -1.70 12.73
N PRO A 233 -2.52 -0.50 12.70
CA PRO A 233 -2.14 0.14 11.45
C PRO A 233 -1.24 -0.71 10.55
N LEU A 234 -0.26 -1.42 11.10
CA LEU A 234 0.62 -2.28 10.32
C LEU A 234 -0.11 -3.48 9.74
N GLN A 235 -1.00 -4.11 10.51
CA GLN A 235 -1.83 -5.21 10.03
C GLN A 235 -2.80 -4.75 8.91
N TYR A 236 -3.30 -3.52 9.03
CA TYR A 236 -4.18 -2.91 8.02
C TYR A 236 -3.47 -2.70 6.68
N ILE A 237 -2.26 -2.15 6.69
CA ILE A 237 -1.53 -1.83 5.45
C ILE A 237 -0.83 -3.04 4.82
N ALA A 238 -0.61 -4.14 5.55
CA ALA A 238 0.16 -5.29 5.09
C ALA A 238 -0.28 -5.86 3.73
N PRO A 239 -1.57 -6.09 3.44
CA PRO A 239 -1.98 -6.58 2.14
C PRO A 239 -1.68 -5.60 0.99
N TYR A 240 -1.83 -4.30 1.24
CA TYR A 240 -1.52 -3.28 0.25
C TYR A 240 -0.03 -3.20 -0.04
N ALA A 241 0.81 -3.36 0.99
CA ALA A 241 2.25 -3.46 0.84
C ALA A 241 2.63 -4.67 -0.03
N GLY A 242 2.01 -5.82 0.23
CA GLY A 242 2.21 -7.03 -0.58
C GLY A 242 1.82 -6.84 -2.04
N ALA A 243 0.66 -6.23 -2.27
CA ALA A 243 0.23 -5.91 -3.63
C ALA A 243 1.18 -4.94 -4.32
N ALA A 244 1.62 -3.88 -3.63
CA ALA A 244 2.55 -2.89 -4.20
C ALA A 244 3.91 -3.51 -4.56
N MET A 245 4.45 -4.40 -3.71
CA MET A 245 5.69 -5.13 -3.99
C MET A 245 5.53 -6.07 -5.19
N ALA A 246 4.40 -6.79 -5.30
CA ALA A 246 4.10 -7.67 -6.42
C ALA A 246 3.94 -6.89 -7.73
N GLU A 247 3.26 -5.76 -7.69
CA GLU A 247 3.05 -4.90 -8.86
C GLU A 247 4.32 -4.37 -9.48
N TYR A 248 5.39 -4.22 -8.72
CA TYR A 248 6.69 -3.88 -9.29
C TYR A 248 7.10 -4.91 -10.35
N PHE A 249 7.02 -6.18 -10.03
CA PHE A 249 7.37 -7.26 -10.96
C PHE A 249 6.41 -7.36 -12.13
N MET A 250 5.12 -7.08 -11.90
CA MET A 250 4.11 -7.07 -12.96
C MET A 250 4.36 -5.95 -13.96
N TYR A 251 4.57 -4.71 -13.48
CA TYR A 251 4.61 -3.53 -14.33
C TYR A 251 6.01 -3.18 -14.84
N GLN A 252 7.06 -3.50 -14.08
CA GLN A 252 8.44 -3.15 -14.46
C GLN A 252 9.18 -4.32 -15.12
N GLU A 253 8.90 -5.55 -14.66
CA GLU A 253 9.61 -6.74 -15.18
C GLU A 253 8.72 -7.63 -16.06
N GLY A 254 7.42 -7.34 -16.16
CA GLY A 254 6.49 -8.13 -16.95
C GLY A 254 6.27 -9.56 -16.46
N LYS A 255 6.59 -9.83 -15.19
CA LYS A 255 6.46 -11.16 -14.59
C LYS A 255 5.07 -11.40 -14.03
N ALA A 256 4.65 -12.65 -14.04
CA ALA A 256 3.48 -13.05 -13.28
C ALA A 256 3.77 -13.05 -11.79
N THR A 257 2.77 -12.71 -10.98
CA THR A 257 2.89 -12.71 -9.52
C THR A 257 1.75 -13.46 -8.85
N LEU A 258 2.06 -14.15 -7.76
CA LEU A 258 1.10 -14.83 -6.90
C LEU A 258 1.12 -14.18 -5.52
N CYS A 259 0.05 -13.48 -5.17
CA CYS A 259 -0.11 -12.90 -3.83
C CYS A 259 -1.01 -13.79 -2.97
N VAL A 260 -0.54 -14.15 -1.79
CA VAL A 260 -1.31 -14.86 -0.77
C VAL A 260 -1.50 -13.95 0.43
N TYR A 261 -2.75 -13.72 0.82
CA TYR A 261 -3.10 -12.91 2.00
C TYR A 261 -3.68 -13.84 3.09
N ASP A 262 -2.95 -14.07 4.15
CA ASP A 262 -3.34 -14.97 5.24
C ASP A 262 -3.37 -14.23 6.60
N ASP A 263 -4.52 -13.65 7.06
CA ASP A 263 -5.81 -13.64 6.37
C ASP A 263 -6.42 -12.22 6.30
N LEU A 264 -7.28 -12.00 5.35
CA LEU A 264 -7.97 -10.73 5.15
C LEU A 264 -9.02 -10.43 6.24
N SER A 265 -9.48 -11.43 6.99
CA SER A 265 -10.36 -11.21 8.15
C SER A 265 -9.64 -10.44 9.25
N LYS A 266 -8.35 -10.68 9.43
CA LYS A 266 -7.50 -9.93 10.36
C LYS A 266 -7.31 -8.48 9.92
N GLN A 267 -7.11 -8.27 8.63
CA GLN A 267 -7.10 -6.91 8.08
C GLN A 267 -8.40 -6.16 8.38
N ALA A 268 -9.54 -6.79 8.14
CA ALA A 268 -10.85 -6.18 8.41
C ALA A 268 -11.05 -5.86 9.90
N GLN A 269 -10.59 -6.75 10.80
CA GLN A 269 -10.63 -6.50 12.25
C GLN A 269 -9.77 -5.31 12.65
N SER A 270 -8.56 -5.20 12.10
CA SER A 270 -7.66 -4.06 12.33
C SER A 270 -8.26 -2.77 11.78
N TYR A 271 -8.86 -2.81 10.60
CA TYR A 271 -9.57 -1.66 10.03
C TYR A 271 -10.76 -1.21 10.87
N ARG A 272 -11.54 -2.16 11.43
CA ARG A 272 -12.61 -1.88 12.39
C ARG A 272 -12.06 -1.15 13.62
N GLN A 273 -10.98 -1.64 14.21
CA GLN A 273 -10.33 -1.01 15.37
C GLN A 273 -9.92 0.44 15.06
N LEU A 274 -9.21 0.66 13.94
CA LEU A 274 -8.78 2.00 13.51
C LEU A 274 -9.96 2.94 13.28
N SER A 275 -11.03 2.45 12.65
CA SER A 275 -12.22 3.24 12.35
C SER A 275 -12.96 3.67 13.62
N LEU A 276 -13.04 2.80 14.62
CA LEU A 276 -13.67 3.12 15.92
C LEU A 276 -12.82 4.16 16.68
N LEU A 277 -11.51 4.01 16.70
CA LEU A 277 -10.61 4.96 17.35
C LEU A 277 -10.65 6.34 16.66
N LEU A 278 -10.82 6.39 15.35
CA LEU A 278 -11.04 7.62 14.57
C LEU A 278 -12.48 8.14 14.64
N ARG A 279 -13.31 7.55 15.51
CA ARG A 279 -14.71 7.95 15.74
C ARG A 279 -15.59 7.92 14.49
N ARG A 280 -15.27 7.06 13.51
CA ARG A 280 -16.14 6.84 12.36
C ARG A 280 -17.42 6.11 12.83
N PRO A 281 -18.60 6.45 12.29
CA PRO A 281 -19.85 5.83 12.70
C PRO A 281 -19.80 4.32 12.39
N PRO A 282 -20.04 3.44 13.40
CA PRO A 282 -20.04 2.00 13.21
C PRO A 282 -21.33 1.52 12.55
N GLY A 283 -21.21 0.52 11.69
CA GLY A 283 -22.31 -0.25 11.16
C GLY A 283 -22.52 -1.57 11.94
N ARG A 284 -23.00 -2.59 11.25
CA ARG A 284 -23.20 -3.93 11.80
C ARG A 284 -21.89 -4.50 12.37
N GLU A 285 -21.94 -5.10 13.55
CA GLU A 285 -20.80 -5.68 14.27
C GLU A 285 -19.63 -4.70 14.46
N ALA A 286 -19.98 -3.41 14.55
CA ALA A 286 -19.03 -2.30 14.67
C ALA A 286 -18.06 -2.11 13.49
N TYR A 287 -18.28 -2.77 12.35
CA TYR A 287 -17.52 -2.50 11.14
C TYR A 287 -17.94 -1.16 10.53
N PRO A 288 -17.00 -0.39 9.94
CA PRO A 288 -17.34 0.79 9.18
C PRO A 288 -18.10 0.43 7.91
N GLY A 289 -18.94 1.35 7.39
CA GLY A 289 -19.78 1.09 6.22
C GLY A 289 -19.01 0.78 4.93
N ASP A 290 -17.74 1.19 4.86
CA ASP A 290 -16.85 0.98 3.72
C ASP A 290 -15.94 -0.26 3.85
N VAL A 291 -16.20 -1.17 4.79
CA VAL A 291 -15.38 -2.39 4.98
C VAL A 291 -15.30 -3.25 3.71
N PHE A 292 -16.35 -3.26 2.90
CA PHE A 292 -16.33 -3.96 1.62
C PHE A 292 -15.31 -3.33 0.64
N TYR A 293 -15.22 -2.00 0.61
CA TYR A 293 -14.28 -1.29 -0.23
C TYR A 293 -12.80 -1.57 0.15
N LEU A 294 -12.55 -1.88 1.42
CA LEU A 294 -11.23 -2.32 1.89
C LEU A 294 -10.69 -3.50 1.07
N HIS A 295 -11.49 -4.54 0.89
CA HIS A 295 -11.08 -5.74 0.17
C HIS A 295 -11.24 -5.59 -1.35
N SER A 296 -12.30 -4.93 -1.83
CA SER A 296 -12.53 -4.81 -3.26
C SER A 296 -11.43 -4.02 -3.96
N ARG A 297 -10.99 -2.87 -3.41
CA ARG A 297 -9.89 -2.08 -3.99
C ARG A 297 -8.54 -2.81 -3.98
N LEU A 298 -8.31 -3.71 -3.02
CA LEU A 298 -7.13 -4.58 -3.01
C LEU A 298 -7.22 -5.65 -4.09
N LEU A 299 -8.35 -6.37 -4.13
CA LEU A 299 -8.53 -7.53 -5.00
C LEU A 299 -8.65 -7.15 -6.47
N GLU A 300 -9.16 -5.95 -6.77
CA GLU A 300 -9.19 -5.44 -8.15
C GLU A 300 -7.81 -5.17 -8.76
N ARG A 301 -6.77 -5.09 -7.93
CA ARG A 301 -5.37 -4.97 -8.40
C ARG A 301 -4.84 -6.27 -9.01
N SER A 302 -5.46 -7.42 -8.72
CA SER A 302 -5.18 -8.68 -9.42
C SER A 302 -5.79 -8.63 -10.81
N VAL A 303 -4.94 -8.64 -11.83
CA VAL A 303 -5.34 -8.41 -13.22
C VAL A 303 -4.37 -9.06 -14.20
N LYS A 304 -4.90 -9.49 -15.37
CA LYS A 304 -4.09 -9.78 -16.54
C LYS A 304 -4.15 -8.56 -17.47
N LEU A 305 -3.01 -7.90 -17.66
CA LEU A 305 -2.89 -6.73 -18.52
C LEU A 305 -2.84 -7.15 -19.98
N ARG A 306 -3.31 -6.27 -20.87
CA ARG A 306 -3.12 -6.43 -22.32
C ARG A 306 -1.64 -6.38 -22.67
N GLU A 307 -1.26 -7.06 -23.75
CA GLU A 307 0.13 -7.08 -24.22
C GLU A 307 0.60 -5.71 -24.73
N GLU A 308 -0.32 -4.88 -25.17
CA GLU A 308 -0.07 -3.53 -25.66
C GLU A 308 -0.86 -2.51 -24.83
N PHE A 309 -0.17 -1.52 -24.33
CA PHE A 309 -0.77 -0.33 -23.71
C PHE A 309 0.07 0.90 -24.05
N ALA A 310 -0.59 2.04 -24.22
CA ALA A 310 0.09 3.29 -24.50
C ALA A 310 0.49 3.98 -23.19
N VAL A 311 1.77 4.28 -23.04
CA VAL A 311 2.27 5.16 -21.96
C VAL A 311 2.37 6.57 -22.54
N VAL A 312 1.57 7.49 -22.01
CA VAL A 312 1.54 8.87 -22.49
C VAL A 312 1.99 9.79 -21.37
N PRO A 313 2.88 10.77 -21.63
CA PRO A 313 3.27 11.74 -20.62
C PRO A 313 2.07 12.50 -20.04
N LYS A 314 2.10 12.80 -18.74
CA LYS A 314 1.02 13.41 -17.98
C LYS A 314 0.35 14.64 -18.64
N ASN A 315 1.13 15.45 -19.32
CA ASN A 315 0.72 16.72 -19.91
C ASN A 315 0.44 16.64 -21.42
N THR A 316 0.34 15.45 -21.99
CA THR A 316 0.04 15.30 -23.43
C THR A 316 -1.43 15.61 -23.69
N PRO A 317 -1.75 16.59 -24.55
CA PRO A 317 -3.13 16.89 -24.91
C PRO A 317 -3.85 15.67 -25.49
N ALA A 318 -5.15 15.55 -25.23
CA ALA A 318 -5.93 14.37 -25.60
C ALA A 318 -5.98 14.10 -27.13
N ASP A 319 -5.91 15.16 -27.89
CA ASP A 319 -5.91 15.18 -29.37
C ASP A 319 -4.56 14.86 -30.02
N SER A 320 -3.46 14.98 -29.28
CA SER A 320 -2.10 14.71 -29.74
C SER A 320 -1.58 13.32 -29.35
N ARG A 321 -2.43 12.46 -28.83
CA ARG A 321 -2.06 11.09 -28.41
C ARG A 321 -1.85 10.23 -29.65
N ASP A 322 -0.64 10.17 -30.11
CA ASP A 322 -0.24 9.31 -31.21
C ASP A 322 -0.33 7.84 -30.77
N ARG A 323 -1.21 7.07 -31.41
CA ARG A 323 -1.37 5.63 -31.16
C ARG A 323 -0.11 4.83 -31.56
N SER A 324 0.85 5.45 -32.24
CA SER A 324 2.14 4.83 -32.59
C SER A 324 3.08 4.65 -31.38
N LEU A 325 2.79 5.27 -30.24
CA LEU A 325 3.55 5.12 -28.99
C LEU A 325 3.06 3.93 -28.14
N ALA A 326 2.34 2.97 -28.70
CA ALA A 326 1.99 1.75 -28.01
C ALA A 326 3.27 1.00 -27.58
N VAL A 327 3.53 0.96 -26.30
CA VAL A 327 4.62 0.18 -25.72
C VAL A 327 4.14 -1.25 -25.59
N LYS A 328 4.78 -2.17 -26.29
CA LYS A 328 4.55 -3.61 -26.06
C LYS A 328 4.98 -3.95 -24.64
N HIS A 329 4.24 -4.84 -24.00
CA HIS A 329 4.58 -5.37 -22.68
C HIS A 329 6.07 -5.82 -22.67
N PRO A 330 6.83 -5.58 -21.59
CA PRO A 330 8.29 -5.49 -21.57
C PRO A 330 9.10 -6.76 -21.80
N GLN A 331 8.61 -7.74 -22.49
CA GLN A 331 9.52 -8.76 -23.03
C GLN A 331 10.58 -8.17 -23.98
N GLY A 332 10.58 -6.83 -24.18
CA GLY A 332 11.49 -6.12 -25.07
C GLY A 332 12.03 -4.78 -24.57
N LEU A 333 11.82 -4.39 -23.32
CA LEU A 333 12.46 -3.20 -22.77
C LEU A 333 13.86 -3.53 -22.30
N ALA A 334 14.83 -3.33 -23.23
CA ALA A 334 16.23 -3.21 -22.88
C ALA A 334 16.43 -2.01 -21.95
N ALA A 335 17.19 -2.26 -20.89
CA ALA A 335 17.92 -1.39 -19.97
C ALA A 335 17.47 0.07 -19.74
N PRO A 336 17.63 0.55 -18.52
CA PRO A 336 17.11 1.82 -18.04
C PRO A 336 17.79 2.98 -18.76
N ALA A 337 17.00 3.85 -19.38
CA ALA A 337 17.43 5.20 -19.65
C ALA A 337 17.63 5.90 -18.31
N GLU A 338 18.78 6.52 -18.19
CA GLU A 338 19.34 7.22 -17.05
C GLU A 338 18.33 7.97 -16.16
N HIS A 339 18.55 7.86 -14.87
CA HIS A 339 17.97 8.61 -13.77
C HIS A 339 17.36 9.96 -14.17
N ARG A 340 16.03 10.01 -14.16
CA ARG A 340 15.29 11.22 -13.85
C ARG A 340 14.33 10.92 -12.72
N PRO A 341 14.44 11.62 -11.58
CA PRO A 341 13.59 11.38 -10.41
C PRO A 341 12.11 11.73 -10.61
N ASP A 342 11.72 12.24 -11.78
CA ASP A 342 10.40 12.80 -12.06
C ASP A 342 9.51 11.93 -12.97
N ALA A 343 9.92 10.72 -13.31
CA ALA A 343 9.08 9.79 -14.06
C ALA A 343 8.13 9.02 -13.12
N LEU A 344 7.15 9.73 -12.56
CA LEU A 344 5.93 9.13 -12.09
C LEU A 344 5.24 8.48 -13.30
N VAL A 345 5.19 7.16 -13.33
CA VAL A 345 4.33 6.43 -14.26
C VAL A 345 2.88 6.66 -13.80
N GLU A 346 2.28 7.75 -14.20
CA GLU A 346 0.83 7.92 -14.10
C GLU A 346 0.20 7.10 -15.22
N GLN A 347 -0.57 6.09 -14.82
CA GLN A 347 -1.51 5.45 -15.72
C GLN A 347 -2.57 6.48 -16.09
N VAL A 348 -2.54 6.92 -17.35
CA VAL A 348 -3.62 7.74 -17.90
C VAL A 348 -4.79 6.81 -18.19
N GLY A 349 -5.83 6.88 -17.37
CA GLY A 349 -7.12 6.32 -17.70
C GLY A 349 -7.61 6.96 -19.01
N LEU A 350 -7.86 6.15 -20.03
CA LEU A 350 -8.62 6.57 -21.19
C LEU A 350 -10.02 6.96 -20.69
N GLN A 351 -10.32 8.26 -20.60
CA GLN A 351 -11.68 8.72 -20.51
C GLN A 351 -12.35 8.39 -21.84
N GLU A 352 -13.37 7.53 -21.79
CA GLU A 352 -14.26 7.27 -22.88
C GLU A 352 -15.06 8.55 -23.21
N ASP A 353 -14.65 9.27 -24.24
CA ASP A 353 -15.58 10.00 -25.09
C ASP A 353 -15.90 9.10 -26.29
N LEU A 354 -16.77 8.13 -26.07
CA LEU A 354 -17.52 7.51 -27.13
C LEU A 354 -18.57 8.53 -27.62
N ALA A 355 -18.17 9.38 -28.53
CA ALA A 355 -19.14 10.02 -29.40
C ALA A 355 -19.82 8.92 -30.22
N VAL A 356 -21.04 8.60 -29.84
CA VAL A 356 -21.98 7.87 -30.70
C VAL A 356 -22.22 8.78 -31.90
N GLY A 357 -21.54 8.50 -32.98
CA GLY A 357 -21.85 9.08 -34.28
C GLY A 357 -23.19 8.52 -34.76
N ASP A 358 -24.19 9.38 -34.82
CA ASP A 358 -25.40 9.16 -35.59
C ASP A 358 -25.00 8.72 -37.00
N ARG A 359 -25.45 7.53 -37.37
CA ARG A 359 -25.56 7.15 -38.76
C ARG A 359 -27.02 7.38 -39.16
N ASP A 360 -27.26 8.55 -39.71
CA ASP A 360 -28.31 8.71 -40.71
C ASP A 360 -27.71 8.19 -42.04
N ASP A 361 -28.32 7.17 -42.55
CA ASP A 361 -28.72 6.70 -43.90
C ASP A 361 -28.61 5.17 -44.00
#